data_8222835144d6391c8edf44e45eda31ce
#
_entry.id   8222835144d6391c8edf44e45eda31ce
#
_cell.length_a   1.000
_cell.length_b   1.000
_cell.length_c   1.000
_cell.angle_alpha   90.00
_cell.angle_beta   90.00
_cell.angle_gamma   90.00
#
_symmetry.space_group_name_H-M   'P 1'
#
loop_
_entity.id
_entity.type
_entity.pdbx_description
1 polymer ?
#
loop_
_entity_poly.entity_id
_entity_poly.type
_entity_poly.pdbx_seq_one_letter_code
_entity_poly.pdbx_strand_id
1 'polypeptide(L)'
;MNINEPISNPKLVSAIEGLSNNNATQQKFFEELAQAKLLCPADIQLQNSTRDGKEIVVGEGSSISVKHIEDTEGNKFLMAFTDWKELYKWNSSKEQQTVIFGYKDFQSIMKEARDVYSGIVINPFGANIVITLPMLDGLENDCIIKKEEQVLIGIPAEYPTELINNLCIYFDKEKSVDKAFLLWMVRGEEGSYLLI
;
A
#
# COMPACT_ATOMS: atom_id res chain seq x y z
N MET A 1 22.35 4.88 3.27
CA MET A 1 21.37 5.92 2.88
C MET A 1 22.07 7.27 2.97
N ASN A 2 22.02 8.09 1.94
CA ASN A 2 22.67 9.40 1.99
C ASN A 2 21.74 10.37 2.73
N ILE A 3 22.06 10.68 4.00
CA ILE A 3 21.21 11.46 4.92
C ILE A 3 21.01 12.92 4.45
N ASN A 4 21.73 13.34 3.43
CA ASN A 4 21.69 14.72 2.90
C ASN A 4 20.82 14.87 1.64
N GLU A 5 20.26 13.79 1.10
CA GLU A 5 19.36 13.90 -0.05
C GLU A 5 17.91 14.10 0.42
N PRO A 6 17.21 15.09 -0.10
CA PRO A 6 15.80 15.27 0.22
C PRO A 6 14.99 14.06 -0.26
N ILE A 7 14.07 13.58 0.57
CA ILE A 7 13.14 12.51 0.16
C ILE A 7 12.33 13.00 -1.03
N SER A 8 12.39 12.22 -2.10
CA SER A 8 11.68 12.48 -3.34
C SER A 8 11.32 11.14 -4.01
N ASN A 9 10.10 11.03 -4.51
CA ASN A 9 9.56 9.83 -5.15
C ASN A 9 8.99 10.18 -6.54
N PRO A 10 9.80 10.64 -7.50
CA PRO A 10 9.28 11.14 -8.78
C PRO A 10 8.53 10.09 -9.59
N LYS A 11 8.94 8.81 -9.51
CA LYS A 11 8.24 7.72 -10.19
C LYS A 11 6.88 7.44 -9.58
N LEU A 12 6.79 7.42 -8.24
CA LEU A 12 5.51 7.26 -7.54
C LEU A 12 4.58 8.45 -7.82
N VAL A 13 5.09 9.68 -7.81
CA VAL A 13 4.31 10.88 -8.15
C VAL A 13 3.77 10.76 -9.58
N SER A 14 4.61 10.36 -10.54
CA SER A 14 4.18 10.15 -11.94
C SER A 14 3.12 9.03 -12.05
N ALA A 15 3.24 7.96 -11.27
CA ALA A 15 2.25 6.88 -11.24
C ALA A 15 0.91 7.37 -10.64
N ILE A 16 0.94 8.18 -9.59
CA ILE A 16 -0.26 8.81 -9.00
C ILE A 16 -0.97 9.72 -10.01
N GLU A 17 -0.22 10.59 -10.68
CA GLU A 17 -0.76 11.45 -11.74
C GLU A 17 -1.34 10.64 -12.90
N GLY A 18 -0.68 9.54 -13.24
CA GLY A 18 -1.15 8.61 -14.28
C GLY A 18 -2.46 7.91 -13.92
N LEU A 19 -2.67 7.53 -12.66
CA LEU A 19 -3.94 6.98 -12.19
C LEU A 19 -5.09 7.99 -12.34
N SER A 20 -4.85 9.25 -12.00
CA SER A 20 -5.85 10.31 -12.11
C SER A 20 -6.25 10.59 -13.57
N ASN A 21 -5.35 10.34 -14.50
CA ASN A 21 -5.56 10.59 -15.94
C ASN A 21 -5.87 9.32 -16.74
N ASN A 22 -6.12 8.17 -16.11
CA ASN A 22 -6.29 6.84 -16.74
C ASN A 22 -5.10 6.39 -17.62
N ASN A 23 -3.90 6.94 -17.41
CA ASN A 23 -2.70 6.64 -18.18
C ASN A 23 -1.74 5.66 -17.49
N ALA A 24 -2.01 5.30 -16.23
CA ALA A 24 -1.24 4.31 -15.49
C ALA A 24 -2.13 3.21 -14.94
N THR A 25 -1.58 2.01 -14.85
CA THR A 25 -2.25 0.87 -14.21
C THR A 25 -2.08 0.94 -12.70
N GLN A 26 -3.02 0.39 -11.94
CA GLN A 26 -2.89 0.21 -10.49
C GLN A 26 -1.63 -0.59 -10.15
N GLN A 27 -1.29 -1.59 -10.95
CA GLN A 27 -0.08 -2.39 -10.79
C GLN A 27 1.17 -1.52 -10.73
N LYS A 28 1.36 -0.62 -11.71
CA LYS A 28 2.51 0.29 -11.73
C LYS A 28 2.59 1.18 -10.50
N PHE A 29 1.44 1.67 -10.02
CA PHE A 29 1.39 2.46 -8.79
C PHE A 29 1.90 1.65 -7.59
N PHE A 30 1.46 0.40 -7.44
CA PHE A 30 1.88 -0.45 -6.32
C PHE A 30 3.34 -0.88 -6.44
N GLU A 31 3.86 -1.13 -7.64
CA GLU A 31 5.29 -1.40 -7.87
C GLU A 31 6.17 -0.23 -7.40
N GLU A 32 5.78 1.00 -7.73
CA GLU A 32 6.53 2.19 -7.31
C GLU A 32 6.35 2.48 -5.81
N LEU A 33 5.16 2.23 -5.25
CA LEU A 33 4.90 2.35 -3.83
C LEU A 33 5.75 1.39 -3.00
N ALA A 34 5.92 0.15 -3.44
CA ALA A 34 6.73 -0.85 -2.75
C ALA A 34 8.20 -0.44 -2.59
N GLN A 35 8.70 0.42 -3.47
CA GLN A 35 10.08 0.94 -3.45
C GLN A 35 10.20 2.33 -2.82
N ALA A 36 9.08 3.03 -2.63
CA ALA A 36 9.06 4.39 -2.14
C ALA A 36 9.49 4.50 -0.68
N LYS A 37 10.03 5.67 -0.34
CA LYS A 37 10.26 6.14 1.02
C LYS A 37 9.41 7.37 1.26
N LEU A 38 8.46 7.27 2.17
CA LEU A 38 7.47 8.31 2.43
C LEU A 38 7.78 9.05 3.74
N LEU A 39 7.49 10.34 3.74
CA LEU A 39 7.58 11.19 4.92
C LEU A 39 6.29 11.02 5.74
N CYS A 40 6.42 10.62 7.00
CA CYS A 40 5.29 10.46 7.91
C CYS A 40 5.45 11.41 9.08
N PRO A 41 4.54 12.38 9.27
CA PRO A 41 4.59 13.26 10.44
C PRO A 41 4.42 12.45 11.71
N ALA A 42 5.23 12.77 12.71
CA ALA A 42 5.20 12.05 13.98
C ALA A 42 5.54 12.98 15.14
N ASP A 43 5.10 12.60 16.33
CA ASP A 43 5.58 13.14 17.59
C ASP A 43 6.59 12.14 18.15
N ILE A 44 7.85 12.58 18.31
CA ILE A 44 8.96 11.74 18.75
C ILE A 44 9.37 12.20 20.16
N GLN A 45 9.21 11.31 21.12
CA GLN A 45 9.66 11.53 22.50
C GLN A 45 10.86 10.61 22.76
N LEU A 46 12.03 11.19 22.85
CA LEU A 46 13.29 10.47 23.09
C LEU A 46 13.59 10.41 24.59
N GLN A 47 13.79 9.20 25.10
CA GLN A 47 14.27 8.95 26.44
C GLN A 47 15.55 8.10 26.38
N ASN A 48 16.50 8.37 27.30
CA ASN A 48 17.76 7.63 27.39
C ASN A 48 18.50 7.47 26.05
N SER A 49 18.28 8.39 25.13
CA SER A 49 18.86 8.35 23.79
C SER A 49 20.25 8.96 23.77
N THR A 50 21.15 8.36 23.03
CA THR A 50 22.52 8.86 22.84
C THR A 50 22.68 9.36 21.40
N ARG A 51 23.52 10.39 21.23
CA ARG A 51 23.86 10.92 19.93
C ARG A 51 25.24 10.45 19.54
N ASP A 52 25.33 9.73 18.43
CA ASP A 52 26.60 9.32 17.83
C ASP A 52 26.74 10.02 16.46
N GLY A 53 27.48 11.12 16.46
CA GLY A 53 27.63 11.98 15.29
C GLY A 53 26.30 12.58 14.82
N LYS A 54 25.82 12.16 13.64
CA LYS A 54 24.53 12.58 13.03
C LYS A 54 23.38 11.63 13.37
N GLU A 55 23.68 10.49 13.96
CA GLU A 55 22.69 9.47 14.29
C GLU A 55 22.23 9.60 15.75
N ILE A 56 20.97 9.29 15.98
CA ILE A 56 20.40 9.20 17.32
C ILE A 56 20.08 7.73 17.58
N VAL A 57 20.72 7.16 18.58
CA VAL A 57 20.38 5.83 19.08
C VAL A 57 19.19 6.00 20.02
N VAL A 58 18.06 5.46 19.63
CA VAL A 58 16.80 5.55 20.38
C VAL A 58 16.91 4.65 21.61
N GLY A 59 16.83 5.24 22.79
CA GLY A 59 16.92 4.51 24.07
C GLY A 59 15.58 3.93 24.51
N GLU A 60 15.65 3.03 25.48
CA GLU A 60 14.48 2.43 26.11
C GLU A 60 13.57 3.51 26.74
N GLY A 61 12.24 3.35 26.53
CA GLY A 61 11.23 4.31 26.97
C GLY A 61 10.94 5.43 25.97
N SER A 62 11.65 5.49 24.83
CA SER A 62 11.32 6.40 23.74
C SER A 62 10.03 5.96 23.04
N SER A 63 9.25 6.93 22.55
CA SER A 63 8.03 6.66 21.78
C SER A 63 7.98 7.48 20.50
N ILE A 64 7.40 6.87 19.46
CA ILE A 64 7.12 7.51 18.18
C ILE A 64 5.63 7.34 17.93
N SER A 65 4.90 8.45 17.87
CA SER A 65 3.48 8.47 17.56
C SER A 65 3.27 9.08 16.19
N VAL A 66 2.91 8.26 15.20
CA VAL A 66 2.65 8.71 13.84
C VAL A 66 1.30 9.41 13.77
N LYS A 67 1.25 10.54 13.08
CA LYS A 67 0.01 11.30 12.92
C LYS A 67 -0.94 10.62 11.94
N HIS A 68 -2.22 10.75 12.23
CA HIS A 68 -3.30 10.21 11.40
C HIS A 68 -4.36 11.29 11.14
N ILE A 69 -5.21 11.03 10.17
CA ILE A 69 -6.46 11.76 9.94
C ILE A 69 -7.62 10.80 10.08
N GLU A 70 -8.79 11.35 10.34
CA GLU A 70 -10.04 10.61 10.43
C GLU A 70 -10.96 11.01 9.27
N ASP A 71 -11.69 10.05 8.73
CA ASP A 71 -12.78 10.32 7.80
C ASP A 71 -14.09 10.65 8.56
N THR A 72 -15.16 10.90 7.83
CA THR A 72 -16.47 11.24 8.40
C THR A 72 -17.14 10.10 9.18
N GLU A 73 -16.63 8.87 9.01
CA GLU A 73 -17.11 7.67 9.68
C GLU A 73 -16.27 7.32 10.92
N GLY A 74 -15.20 8.09 11.18
CA GLY A 74 -14.27 7.88 12.29
C GLY A 74 -13.17 6.87 12.00
N ASN A 75 -13.01 6.44 10.73
CA ASN A 75 -11.90 5.60 10.34
C ASN A 75 -10.59 6.39 10.34
N LYS A 76 -9.53 5.79 10.89
CA LYS A 76 -8.22 6.43 11.04
C LYS A 76 -7.25 5.97 9.98
N PHE A 77 -6.58 6.91 9.33
CA PHE A 77 -5.60 6.65 8.30
C PHE A 77 -4.27 7.33 8.64
N LEU A 78 -3.16 6.58 8.61
CA LEU A 78 -1.84 7.17 8.78
C LEU A 78 -1.51 8.08 7.61
N MET A 79 -0.99 9.28 7.90
CA MET A 79 -0.59 10.23 6.86
C MET A 79 0.80 9.89 6.34
N ALA A 80 0.93 9.87 5.01
CA ALA A 80 2.19 9.69 4.31
C ALA A 80 2.32 10.70 3.16
N PHE A 81 3.53 11.20 2.92
CA PHE A 81 3.79 12.21 1.90
C PHE A 81 4.94 11.76 0.99
N THR A 82 4.79 11.96 -0.30
CA THR A 82 5.80 11.60 -1.31
C THR A 82 7.06 12.45 -1.22
N ASP A 83 6.93 13.67 -0.75
CA ASP A 83 8.00 14.65 -0.64
C ASP A 83 7.62 15.78 0.32
N TRP A 84 8.59 16.67 0.59
CA TRP A 84 8.41 17.82 1.46
C TRP A 84 7.40 18.84 0.94
N LYS A 85 7.25 18.99 -0.38
CA LYS A 85 6.28 19.90 -0.98
C LYS A 85 4.85 19.49 -0.64
N GLU A 86 4.56 18.19 -0.72
CA GLU A 86 3.26 17.64 -0.34
C GLU A 86 3.02 17.76 1.17
N LEU A 87 4.04 17.48 2.00
CA LEU A 87 3.94 17.64 3.45
C LEU A 87 3.66 19.11 3.84
N TYR A 88 4.31 20.06 3.20
CA TYR A 88 4.10 21.47 3.49
C TYR A 88 2.72 22.03 3.10
N LYS A 89 1.97 21.34 2.26
CA LYS A 89 0.56 21.67 2.02
C LYS A 89 -0.29 21.43 3.27
N TRP A 90 0.07 20.44 4.09
CA TRP A 90 -0.59 20.18 5.37
C TRP A 90 -0.04 21.06 6.47
N ASN A 91 1.28 21.09 6.65
CA ASN A 91 1.93 21.84 7.72
C ASN A 91 3.24 22.46 7.23
N SER A 92 3.24 23.78 7.13
CA SER A 92 4.41 24.53 6.68
C SER A 92 5.47 24.78 7.78
N SER A 93 5.23 24.31 9.02
CA SER A 93 6.19 24.43 10.11
C SER A 93 7.43 23.58 9.84
N LYS A 94 8.60 24.20 9.96
CA LYS A 94 9.89 23.51 9.86
C LYS A 94 10.21 22.65 11.10
N GLU A 95 9.44 22.80 12.17
CA GLU A 95 9.61 22.07 13.43
C GLU A 95 8.84 20.75 13.44
N GLN A 96 8.04 20.47 12.38
CA GLN A 96 7.32 19.22 12.27
C GLN A 96 8.30 18.05 12.20
N GLN A 97 8.28 17.21 13.24
CA GLN A 97 9.04 15.97 13.24
C GLN A 97 8.45 14.98 12.26
N THR A 98 9.31 14.26 11.56
CA THR A 98 8.93 13.25 10.57
C THR A 98 9.76 11.99 10.75
N VAL A 99 9.15 10.85 10.48
CA VAL A 99 9.82 9.57 10.26
C VAL A 99 9.72 9.20 8.79
N ILE A 100 10.65 8.39 8.32
CA ILE A 100 10.67 7.91 6.94
C ILE A 100 10.28 6.45 6.96
N PHE A 101 9.15 6.13 6.35
CA PHE A 101 8.66 4.77 6.23
C PHE A 101 8.70 4.28 4.79
N GLY A 102 9.07 3.02 4.62
CA GLY A 102 8.81 2.26 3.41
C GLY A 102 7.54 1.46 3.53
N TYR A 103 7.16 0.80 2.46
CA TYR A 103 5.95 -0.01 2.40
C TYR A 103 5.88 -1.08 3.51
N LYS A 104 7.00 -1.78 3.77
CA LYS A 104 7.08 -2.82 4.82
C LYS A 104 6.86 -2.29 6.24
N ASP A 105 7.26 -1.04 6.50
CA ASP A 105 7.05 -0.42 7.79
C ASP A 105 5.56 -0.20 8.04
N PHE A 106 4.83 0.28 7.02
CA PHE A 106 3.38 0.40 7.08
C PHE A 106 2.69 -0.94 7.30
N GLN A 107 3.10 -1.99 6.58
CA GLN A 107 2.54 -3.33 6.78
C GLN A 107 2.74 -3.81 8.23
N SER A 108 3.92 -3.61 8.80
CA SER A 108 4.19 -4.00 10.19
C SER A 108 3.29 -3.25 11.17
N ILE A 109 3.17 -1.93 11.02
CA ILE A 109 2.29 -1.10 11.87
C ILE A 109 0.83 -1.55 11.72
N MET A 110 0.38 -1.80 10.49
CA MET A 110 -1.00 -2.21 10.22
C MET A 110 -1.31 -3.60 10.76
N LYS A 111 -0.34 -4.53 10.81
CA LYS A 111 -0.51 -5.84 11.43
C LYS A 111 -0.71 -5.73 12.95
N GLU A 112 0.03 -4.85 13.60
CA GLU A 112 -0.03 -4.65 15.05
C GLU A 112 -1.23 -3.82 15.50
N ALA A 113 -1.70 -2.90 14.66
CA ALA A 113 -2.72 -1.91 15.01
C ALA A 113 -3.97 -1.96 14.09
N ARG A 114 -4.38 -3.16 13.66
CA ARG A 114 -5.55 -3.37 12.77
C ARG A 114 -6.85 -2.81 13.33
N ASP A 115 -7.02 -2.86 14.65
CA ASP A 115 -8.22 -2.37 15.33
C ASP A 115 -8.21 -0.84 15.48
N VAL A 116 -7.08 -0.18 15.19
CA VAL A 116 -6.91 1.26 15.35
C VAL A 116 -6.92 1.99 14.02
N TYR A 117 -6.26 1.44 13.00
CA TYR A 117 -6.10 2.09 11.70
C TYR A 117 -6.77 1.31 10.58
N SER A 118 -7.45 2.03 9.72
CA SER A 118 -8.14 1.47 8.53
C SER A 118 -7.25 1.45 7.28
N GLY A 119 -6.07 2.07 7.35
CA GLY A 119 -5.13 2.13 6.24
C GLY A 119 -4.18 3.32 6.30
N ILE A 120 -3.63 3.68 5.15
CA ILE A 120 -2.79 4.86 4.96
C ILE A 120 -3.39 5.80 3.92
N VAL A 121 -3.07 7.08 4.02
CA VAL A 121 -3.43 8.06 2.99
C VAL A 121 -2.17 8.77 2.50
N ILE A 122 -1.95 8.73 1.20
CA ILE A 122 -0.79 9.37 0.55
C ILE A 122 -1.22 10.73 0.02
N ASN A 123 -0.47 11.77 0.37
CA ASN A 123 -0.70 13.16 -0.02
C ASN A 123 -2.15 13.62 0.25
N PRO A 124 -2.65 13.55 1.51
CA PRO A 124 -4.06 13.84 1.85
C PRO A 124 -4.52 15.24 1.47
N PHE A 125 -3.61 16.20 1.33
CA PHE A 125 -3.90 17.58 0.92
C PHE A 125 -3.52 17.87 -0.55
N GLY A 126 -3.27 16.80 -1.32
CA GLY A 126 -2.96 16.81 -2.74
C GLY A 126 -3.76 15.77 -3.49
N ALA A 127 -3.09 14.70 -3.93
CA ALA A 127 -3.70 13.61 -4.70
C ALA A 127 -4.68 12.75 -3.88
N ASN A 128 -4.55 12.73 -2.56
CA ASN A 128 -5.43 12.05 -1.60
C ASN A 128 -5.69 10.57 -1.94
N ILE A 129 -4.62 9.79 -2.07
CA ILE A 129 -4.73 8.36 -2.38
C ILE A 129 -4.88 7.55 -1.09
N VAL A 130 -6.03 6.94 -0.90
CA VAL A 130 -6.32 6.06 0.23
C VAL A 130 -5.97 4.62 -0.13
N ILE A 131 -5.20 3.97 0.75
CA ILE A 131 -4.83 2.55 0.65
C ILE A 131 -5.37 1.87 1.91
N THR A 132 -6.37 1.04 1.73
CA THR A 132 -7.03 0.31 2.83
C THR A 132 -6.23 -0.91 3.26
N LEU A 133 -6.56 -1.48 4.42
CA LEU A 133 -5.95 -2.72 4.90
C LEU A 133 -6.05 -3.88 3.90
N PRO A 134 -7.22 -4.17 3.28
CA PRO A 134 -7.31 -5.22 2.26
C PRO A 134 -6.38 -4.99 1.06
N MET A 135 -6.17 -3.73 0.65
CA MET A 135 -5.24 -3.41 -0.43
C MET A 135 -3.78 -3.64 -0.02
N LEU A 136 -3.43 -3.32 1.23
CA LEU A 136 -2.10 -3.59 1.77
C LEU A 136 -1.83 -5.10 1.91
N ASP A 137 -2.82 -5.87 2.35
CA ASP A 137 -2.73 -7.33 2.47
C ASP A 137 -2.65 -8.02 1.09
N GLY A 138 -3.39 -7.51 0.11
CA GLY A 138 -3.41 -8.04 -1.26
C GLY A 138 -2.07 -7.96 -1.97
N LEU A 139 -1.21 -7.01 -1.57
CA LEU A 139 0.14 -6.88 -2.11
C LEU A 139 1.13 -7.89 -1.51
N GLU A 140 0.86 -8.46 -0.34
CA GLU A 140 1.65 -9.58 0.22
C GLU A 140 1.35 -10.90 -0.51
N ASN A 141 0.12 -11.10 -0.95
CA ASN A 141 -0.34 -12.30 -1.63
C ASN A 141 -0.12 -12.19 -3.15
N ASP A 142 1.06 -11.75 -3.52
CA ASP A 142 1.63 -11.74 -4.89
C ASP A 142 0.71 -12.25 -6.01
N CYS A 143 -0.27 -11.47 -6.40
CA CYS A 143 -0.89 -11.59 -7.72
C CYS A 143 0.01 -11.02 -8.84
N ILE A 144 1.22 -10.58 -8.48
CA ILE A 144 2.18 -10.03 -9.43
C ILE A 144 3.03 -11.18 -9.98
N ILE A 145 2.81 -11.56 -11.22
CA ILE A 145 3.68 -12.48 -11.97
C ILE A 145 5.03 -11.78 -12.13
N LYS A 146 6.08 -12.31 -11.50
CA LYS A 146 7.45 -11.81 -11.68
C LYS A 146 7.88 -12.01 -13.14
N LYS A 147 8.65 -11.09 -13.68
CA LYS A 147 9.03 -11.04 -15.10
C LYS A 147 9.64 -12.33 -15.68
N GLU A 148 10.07 -13.27 -14.85
CA GLU A 148 10.68 -14.55 -15.23
C GLU A 148 9.85 -15.76 -14.74
N GLU A 149 8.64 -15.54 -14.23
CA GLU A 149 7.80 -16.60 -13.70
C GLU A 149 6.96 -17.23 -14.80
N GLN A 150 7.05 -18.54 -14.94
CA GLN A 150 6.19 -19.28 -15.86
C GLN A 150 4.85 -19.57 -15.18
N VAL A 151 3.80 -19.09 -15.80
CA VAL A 151 2.42 -19.36 -15.39
C VAL A 151 1.77 -20.20 -16.49
N LEU A 152 1.26 -21.36 -16.09
CA LEU A 152 0.48 -22.21 -16.97
C LEU A 152 -1.01 -21.93 -16.74
N ILE A 153 -1.72 -21.56 -17.78
CA ILE A 153 -3.17 -21.35 -17.74
C ILE A 153 -3.84 -22.34 -18.65
N GLY A 154 -4.84 -23.03 -18.15
CA GLY A 154 -5.57 -24.05 -18.88
C GLY A 154 -7.00 -24.19 -18.39
N ILE A 155 -7.69 -25.18 -18.95
CA ILE A 155 -9.03 -25.56 -18.52
C ILE A 155 -8.89 -26.51 -17.32
N PRO A 156 -9.70 -26.36 -16.26
CA PRO A 156 -9.71 -27.30 -15.14
C PRO A 156 -9.99 -28.73 -15.61
N ALA A 157 -9.19 -29.70 -15.12
CA ALA A 157 -9.42 -31.13 -15.42
C ALA A 157 -10.73 -31.62 -14.77
N GLU A 158 -11.06 -31.09 -13.61
CA GLU A 158 -12.33 -31.32 -12.92
C GLU A 158 -13.04 -29.99 -12.72
N TYR A 159 -14.26 -29.90 -13.23
CA TYR A 159 -15.08 -28.71 -13.08
C TYR A 159 -15.78 -28.69 -11.71
N PRO A 160 -15.60 -27.66 -10.86
CA PRO A 160 -16.30 -27.53 -9.60
C PRO A 160 -17.77 -27.15 -9.84
N THR A 161 -18.62 -28.14 -10.09
CA THR A 161 -20.00 -27.97 -10.56
C THR A 161 -20.83 -27.06 -9.66
N GLU A 162 -20.68 -27.19 -8.35
CA GLU A 162 -21.41 -26.35 -7.39
C GLU A 162 -21.01 -24.88 -7.49
N LEU A 163 -19.69 -24.59 -7.59
CA LEU A 163 -19.18 -23.24 -7.80
C LEU A 163 -19.70 -22.64 -9.11
N ILE A 164 -19.65 -23.42 -10.20
CA ILE A 164 -20.11 -22.95 -11.52
C ILE A 164 -21.60 -22.63 -11.48
N ASN A 165 -22.43 -23.48 -10.90
CA ASN A 165 -23.85 -23.23 -10.79
C ASN A 165 -24.16 -21.94 -10.01
N ASN A 166 -23.45 -21.72 -8.91
CA ASN A 166 -23.61 -20.50 -8.12
C ASN A 166 -23.15 -19.25 -8.88
N LEU A 167 -22.04 -19.33 -9.63
CA LEU A 167 -21.56 -18.25 -10.48
C LEU A 167 -22.52 -17.95 -11.62
N CYS A 168 -23.09 -18.95 -12.28
CA CYS A 168 -24.11 -18.75 -13.33
C CYS A 168 -25.33 -18.01 -12.76
N ILE A 169 -25.84 -18.42 -11.60
CA ILE A 169 -26.96 -17.74 -10.93
C ILE A 169 -26.62 -16.29 -10.58
N TYR A 170 -25.38 -16.03 -10.19
CA TYR A 170 -24.90 -14.68 -9.87
C TYR A 170 -24.82 -13.81 -11.14
N PHE A 171 -24.15 -14.32 -12.20
CA PHE A 171 -23.94 -13.57 -13.43
C PHE A 171 -25.23 -13.35 -14.24
N ASP A 172 -26.21 -14.25 -14.14
CA ASP A 172 -27.54 -14.04 -14.75
C ASP A 172 -28.25 -12.79 -14.21
N LYS A 173 -27.91 -12.37 -12.97
CA LYS A 173 -28.45 -11.16 -12.34
C LYS A 173 -27.61 -9.91 -12.65
N GLU A 174 -26.36 -10.11 -13.03
CA GLU A 174 -25.39 -9.04 -13.26
C GLU A 174 -25.35 -8.66 -14.74
N LYS A 175 -26.10 -7.63 -15.11
CA LYS A 175 -26.26 -7.20 -16.52
C LYS A 175 -24.99 -6.62 -17.14
N SER A 176 -23.96 -6.34 -16.34
CA SER A 176 -22.69 -5.79 -16.80
C SER A 176 -21.73 -6.88 -17.31
N VAL A 177 -22.04 -8.16 -17.06
CA VAL A 177 -21.20 -9.30 -17.47
C VAL A 177 -21.80 -9.97 -18.69
N ASP A 178 -21.11 -9.91 -19.83
CA ASP A 178 -21.51 -10.59 -21.07
C ASP A 178 -21.01 -12.04 -21.12
N LYS A 179 -19.78 -12.28 -20.64
CA LYS A 179 -19.14 -13.60 -20.60
C LYS A 179 -18.21 -13.72 -19.41
N ALA A 180 -18.17 -14.90 -18.79
CA ALA A 180 -17.19 -15.27 -17.78
C ALA A 180 -16.52 -16.59 -18.15
N PHE A 181 -15.25 -16.75 -17.80
CA PHE A 181 -14.47 -17.96 -18.07
C PHE A 181 -13.87 -18.48 -16.78
N LEU A 182 -13.98 -19.77 -16.53
CA LEU A 182 -13.28 -20.44 -15.43
C LEU A 182 -12.03 -21.11 -15.97
N LEU A 183 -10.87 -20.67 -15.49
CA LEU A 183 -9.58 -21.20 -15.90
C LEU A 183 -8.83 -21.77 -14.68
N TRP A 184 -7.93 -22.69 -14.97
CA TRP A 184 -6.98 -23.23 -14.00
C TRP A 184 -5.62 -22.60 -14.21
N MET A 185 -5.04 -22.03 -13.16
CA MET A 185 -3.71 -21.44 -13.20
C MET A 185 -2.77 -22.23 -12.28
N VAL A 186 -1.60 -22.60 -12.80
CA VAL A 186 -0.49 -23.14 -12.01
C VAL A 186 0.65 -22.15 -12.05
N ARG A 187 1.15 -21.78 -10.88
CA ARG A 187 2.19 -20.78 -10.72
C ARG A 187 3.38 -21.40 -9.97
N GLY A 188 4.41 -21.79 -10.72
CA GLY A 188 5.65 -22.34 -10.18
C GLY A 188 5.41 -23.42 -9.11
N GLU A 189 6.08 -23.26 -7.95
CA GLU A 189 5.94 -24.16 -6.79
C GLU A 189 4.83 -23.69 -5.82
N GLU A 190 4.21 -22.55 -6.04
CA GLU A 190 3.23 -21.95 -5.10
C GLU A 190 1.86 -22.64 -5.11
N GLY A 191 1.59 -23.46 -6.11
CA GLY A 191 0.34 -24.20 -6.21
C GLY A 191 -0.52 -23.85 -7.40
N SER A 192 -1.79 -24.19 -7.31
CA SER A 192 -2.76 -24.01 -8.39
C SER A 192 -4.01 -23.27 -7.90
N TYR A 193 -4.56 -22.45 -8.79
CA TYR A 193 -5.66 -21.54 -8.48
C TYR A 193 -6.74 -21.61 -9.55
N LEU A 194 -7.99 -21.33 -9.16
CA LEU A 194 -9.07 -21.05 -10.10
C LEU A 194 -9.13 -19.54 -10.38
N LEU A 195 -9.19 -19.20 -11.67
CA LEU A 195 -9.39 -17.82 -12.17
C LEU A 195 -10.78 -17.69 -12.77
N ILE A 196 -11.47 -16.59 -12.48
CA ILE A 196 -12.78 -16.27 -13.02
C ILE A 196 -12.71 -14.91 -13.71
#